data_d5edf4c3e2cd9c820a2b1a3a1bec24c0
#
_entry.id   d5edf4c3e2cd9c820a2b1a3a1bec24c0
#
_cell.length_a   1.000
_cell.length_b   1.000
_cell.length_c   1.000
_cell.angle_alpha   90.00
_cell.angle_beta   90.00
_cell.angle_gamma   90.00
#
_symmetry.space_group_name_H-M   'P 1'
#
loop_
_entity.id
_entity.type
_entity.pdbx_description
1 polymer ?
#
loop_
_entity_poly.entity_id
_entity_poly.type
_entity_poly.pdbx_seq_one_letter_code
_entity_poly.pdbx_strand_id
1 'polypeptide(L)'
;MKIQKPILDVLQSDYRGLSTELKKKYVPIKEACEKAIIKLREICDDLNISLNIGKDLILPYVLACETKQHNLISISLMGLQKLILYQLLNEESSYIVVDILKNLVINSVEEIRVLQTIIVLLTSNQIIKHEHLALTLVMCFNLNFKNYITDQSIVAKDKEISTISSTAAATIQQLISVVFDRISFEQIDPNKGYLSFDNLLKYKIHKYFM
;
A
#
# COMPACT_ATOMS: atom_id res chain seq x y z
N MET A 1 -8.88 -7.66 -18.64
CA MET A 1 -9.95 -7.64 -17.62
C MET A 1 -10.83 -6.44 -17.90
N LYS A 2 -12.12 -6.60 -18.08
CA LYS A 2 -13.00 -5.47 -18.43
C LYS A 2 -13.47 -4.82 -17.13
N ILE A 3 -13.10 -3.55 -16.89
CA ILE A 3 -13.56 -2.82 -15.71
C ILE A 3 -15.06 -2.56 -15.86
N GLN A 4 -15.84 -2.95 -14.86
CA GLN A 4 -17.28 -2.71 -14.86
C GLN A 4 -17.58 -1.21 -14.67
N LYS A 5 -18.57 -0.69 -15.36
CA LYS A 5 -18.98 0.72 -15.29
C LYS A 5 -19.14 1.27 -13.86
N PRO A 6 -19.74 0.55 -12.89
CA PRO A 6 -19.83 1.05 -11.51
C PRO A 6 -18.48 1.30 -10.84
N ILE A 7 -17.47 0.45 -11.12
CA ILE A 7 -16.12 0.61 -10.58
C ILE A 7 -15.46 1.88 -11.14
N LEU A 8 -15.66 2.12 -12.44
CA LEU A 8 -15.17 3.31 -13.12
C LEU A 8 -15.74 4.59 -12.49
N ASP A 9 -17.06 4.62 -12.25
CA ASP A 9 -17.73 5.78 -11.67
C ASP A 9 -17.23 6.08 -10.25
N VAL A 10 -16.98 5.04 -9.44
CA VAL A 10 -16.41 5.17 -8.11
C VAL A 10 -15.00 5.77 -8.17
N LEU A 11 -14.11 5.22 -9.01
CA LEU A 11 -12.75 5.72 -9.13
C LEU A 11 -12.67 7.13 -9.68
N GLN A 12 -13.51 7.48 -10.68
CA GLN A 12 -13.58 8.85 -11.16
C GLN A 12 -14.07 9.83 -10.09
N SER A 13 -15.05 9.40 -9.27
CA SER A 13 -15.52 10.19 -8.14
C SER A 13 -14.42 10.43 -7.11
N ASP A 14 -13.58 9.42 -6.83
CA ASP A 14 -12.45 9.54 -5.90
C ASP A 14 -11.41 10.54 -6.40
N TYR A 15 -11.03 10.50 -7.69
CA TYR A 15 -10.09 11.50 -8.25
C TYR A 15 -10.67 12.91 -8.25
N ARG A 16 -11.96 13.06 -8.53
CA ARG A 16 -12.64 14.37 -8.42
C ARG A 16 -12.67 14.85 -6.98
N GLY A 17 -12.98 13.96 -6.02
CA GLY A 17 -12.95 14.25 -4.59
C GLY A 17 -11.57 14.71 -4.14
N LEU A 18 -10.50 13.99 -4.51
CA LEU A 18 -9.13 14.41 -4.22
C LEU A 18 -8.83 15.79 -4.84
N SER A 19 -9.20 16.01 -6.11
CA SER A 19 -8.98 17.28 -6.81
C SER A 19 -9.69 18.47 -6.15
N THR A 20 -10.88 18.26 -5.56
CA THR A 20 -11.64 19.32 -4.86
C THR A 20 -11.00 19.73 -3.53
N GLU A 21 -10.38 18.80 -2.82
CA GLU A 21 -9.68 19.05 -1.56
C GLU A 21 -8.34 19.82 -1.75
N LEU A 22 -7.83 19.86 -2.99
CA LEU A 22 -6.55 20.47 -3.29
C LEU A 22 -6.62 22.00 -3.36
N LYS A 23 -5.75 22.68 -2.61
CA LYS A 23 -5.54 24.11 -2.71
C LYS A 23 -4.85 24.47 -4.04
N LYS A 24 -4.87 25.75 -4.42
CA LYS A 24 -4.25 26.26 -5.68
C LYS A 24 -2.78 25.86 -5.87
N LYS A 25 -2.03 25.64 -4.79
CA LYS A 25 -0.61 25.28 -4.85
C LYS A 25 -0.32 23.85 -5.34
N TYR A 26 -1.33 22.98 -5.40
CA TYR A 26 -1.16 21.57 -5.77
C TYR A 26 -1.58 21.29 -7.22
N VAL A 27 -1.23 22.17 -8.14
CA VAL A 27 -1.52 22.01 -9.57
C VAL A 27 -1.09 20.67 -10.15
N PRO A 28 0.13 20.14 -9.87
CA PRO A 28 0.57 18.85 -10.41
C PRO A 28 -0.34 17.68 -10.01
N ILE A 29 -0.90 17.71 -8.81
CA ILE A 29 -1.81 16.65 -8.34
C ILE A 29 -3.14 16.73 -9.08
N LYS A 30 -3.66 17.94 -9.33
CA LYS A 30 -4.89 18.15 -10.12
C LYS A 30 -4.74 17.63 -11.54
N GLU A 31 -3.64 17.98 -12.20
CA GLU A 31 -3.32 17.48 -13.55
C GLU A 31 -3.19 15.95 -13.57
N ALA A 32 -2.56 15.36 -12.55
CA ALA A 32 -2.47 13.92 -12.41
C ALA A 32 -3.86 13.26 -12.23
N CYS A 33 -4.77 13.88 -11.44
CA CYS A 33 -6.16 13.40 -11.31
C CYS A 33 -6.91 13.44 -12.65
N GLU A 34 -6.77 14.50 -13.42
CA GLU A 34 -7.40 14.63 -14.74
C GLU A 34 -6.87 13.57 -15.70
N LYS A 35 -5.56 13.35 -15.76
CA LYS A 35 -4.94 12.30 -16.56
C LYS A 35 -5.43 10.91 -16.16
N ALA A 36 -5.52 10.63 -14.85
CA ALA A 36 -6.03 9.35 -14.35
C ALA A 36 -7.49 9.12 -14.76
N ILE A 37 -8.35 10.14 -14.72
CA ILE A 37 -9.75 10.06 -15.18
C ILE A 37 -9.83 9.77 -16.67
N ILE A 38 -8.98 10.39 -17.50
CA ILE A 38 -8.92 10.13 -18.95
C ILE A 38 -8.50 8.67 -19.18
N LYS A 39 -7.44 8.21 -18.50
CA LYS A 39 -6.97 6.83 -18.62
C LYS A 39 -8.02 5.80 -18.19
N LEU A 40 -8.79 6.06 -17.15
CA LEU A 40 -9.89 5.18 -16.75
C LEU A 40 -10.94 5.04 -17.84
N ARG A 41 -11.24 6.11 -18.60
CA ARG A 41 -12.18 6.05 -19.73
C ARG A 41 -11.63 5.24 -20.89
N GLU A 42 -10.35 5.45 -21.25
CA GLU A 42 -9.67 4.68 -22.29
C GLU A 42 -9.71 3.16 -22.00
N ILE A 43 -9.53 2.76 -20.74
CA ILE A 43 -9.60 1.34 -20.33
C ILE A 43 -11.00 0.74 -20.56
N CYS A 44 -12.07 1.54 -20.50
CA CYS A 44 -13.43 1.06 -20.75
C CYS A 44 -13.72 0.86 -22.24
N ASP A 45 -13.12 1.68 -23.07
CA ASP A 45 -13.38 1.70 -24.52
C ASP A 45 -12.50 0.68 -25.28
N ASP A 46 -11.28 0.40 -24.79
CA ASP A 46 -10.31 -0.47 -25.45
C ASP A 46 -10.11 -1.82 -24.74
N LEU A 47 -10.18 -2.93 -25.53
CA LEU A 47 -9.89 -4.29 -25.07
C LEU A 47 -8.38 -4.56 -24.87
N ASN A 48 -7.49 -3.66 -25.33
CA ASN A 48 -6.05 -3.78 -25.25
C ASN A 48 -5.48 -2.85 -24.17
N ILE A 49 -5.52 -3.30 -22.92
CA ILE A 49 -4.99 -2.58 -21.77
C ILE A 49 -3.45 -2.57 -21.82
N SER A 50 -2.86 -1.40 -22.00
CA SER A 50 -1.41 -1.19 -21.89
C SER A 50 -0.93 -1.51 -20.47
N LEU A 51 0.21 -2.20 -20.34
CA LEU A 51 0.85 -2.59 -19.07
C LEU A 51 1.22 -1.41 -18.15
N ASN A 52 1.23 -0.18 -18.66
CA ASN A 52 1.64 1.03 -17.91
C ASN A 52 0.50 1.76 -17.18
N ILE A 53 -0.73 1.28 -17.28
CA ILE A 53 -1.91 1.97 -16.72
C ILE A 53 -1.82 2.12 -15.20
N GLY A 54 -1.28 1.13 -14.51
CA GLY A 54 -1.15 1.18 -13.05
C GLY A 54 -0.40 2.41 -12.54
N LYS A 55 0.66 2.86 -13.20
CA LYS A 55 1.43 4.05 -12.81
C LYS A 55 0.59 5.33 -12.91
N ASP A 56 -0.12 5.52 -14.01
CA ASP A 56 -0.92 6.72 -14.22
C ASP A 56 -2.06 6.82 -13.20
N LEU A 57 -2.63 5.67 -12.82
CA LEU A 57 -3.71 5.62 -11.81
C LEU A 57 -3.21 5.90 -10.39
N ILE A 58 -2.00 5.45 -10.02
CA ILE A 58 -1.49 5.70 -8.67
C ILE A 58 -0.88 7.10 -8.51
N LEU A 59 -0.42 7.72 -9.58
CA LEU A 59 0.34 8.98 -9.54
C LEU A 59 -0.33 10.10 -8.73
N PRO A 60 -1.65 10.38 -8.85
CA PRO A 60 -2.31 11.39 -8.03
C PRO A 60 -2.19 11.11 -6.53
N TYR A 61 -2.34 9.86 -6.13
CA TYR A 61 -2.27 9.44 -4.74
C TYR A 61 -0.84 9.45 -4.20
N VAL A 62 0.16 9.09 -5.03
CA VAL A 62 1.58 9.19 -4.72
C VAL A 62 1.94 10.63 -4.37
N LEU A 63 1.66 11.55 -5.28
CA LEU A 63 1.94 12.98 -5.10
C LEU A 63 1.21 13.58 -3.89
N ALA A 64 -0.02 13.14 -3.64
CA ALA A 64 -0.78 13.60 -2.47
C ALA A 64 -0.20 13.07 -1.15
N CYS A 65 0.33 11.85 -1.11
CA CYS A 65 1.03 11.31 0.06
C CYS A 65 2.32 12.09 0.39
N GLU A 66 2.97 12.71 -0.58
CA GLU A 66 4.17 13.54 -0.38
C GLU A 66 3.87 14.94 0.20
N THR A 67 2.60 15.36 0.23
CA THR A 67 2.22 16.72 0.68
C THR A 67 2.34 16.97 2.17
N LYS A 68 2.53 15.96 2.99
CA LYS A 68 2.48 16.00 4.48
C LYS A 68 1.15 16.51 5.05
N GLN A 69 0.08 16.53 4.26
CA GLN A 69 -1.27 16.93 4.68
C GLN A 69 -2.08 15.70 5.06
N HIS A 70 -2.38 15.50 6.33
CA HIS A 70 -3.09 14.31 6.83
C HIS A 70 -4.37 13.99 6.05
N ASN A 71 -5.20 14.99 5.75
CA ASN A 71 -6.43 14.79 5.01
C ASN A 71 -6.16 14.23 3.59
N LEU A 72 -5.20 14.80 2.86
CA LEU A 72 -4.85 14.35 1.51
C LEU A 72 -4.23 12.94 1.52
N ILE A 73 -3.38 12.64 2.51
CA ILE A 73 -2.79 11.31 2.68
C ILE A 73 -3.88 10.28 2.99
N SER A 74 -4.80 10.61 3.89
CA SER A 74 -5.92 9.76 4.26
C SER A 74 -6.80 9.41 3.05
N ILE A 75 -7.21 10.40 2.25
CA ILE A 75 -7.98 10.21 1.02
C ILE A 75 -7.19 9.35 0.02
N SER A 76 -5.90 9.62 -0.12
CA SER A 76 -5.03 8.88 -1.06
C SER A 76 -4.87 7.42 -0.69
N LEU A 77 -4.68 7.10 0.59
CA LEU A 77 -4.60 5.72 1.04
C LEU A 77 -5.91 4.96 0.79
N MET A 78 -7.07 5.61 0.98
CA MET A 78 -8.36 5.01 0.64
C MET A 78 -8.51 4.76 -0.87
N GLY A 79 -8.04 5.68 -1.71
CA GLY A 79 -8.03 5.52 -3.16
C GLY A 79 -7.11 4.38 -3.60
N LEU A 80 -5.90 4.29 -3.04
CA LEU A 80 -4.96 3.19 -3.29
C LEU A 80 -5.56 1.84 -2.89
N GLN A 81 -6.24 1.73 -1.74
CA GLN A 81 -6.93 0.50 -1.32
C GLN A 81 -7.95 0.05 -2.37
N LYS A 82 -8.72 0.97 -2.95
CA LYS A 82 -9.68 0.64 -4.02
C LYS A 82 -8.98 0.15 -5.29
N LEU A 83 -7.88 0.80 -5.71
CA LEU A 83 -7.10 0.33 -6.87
C LEU A 83 -6.55 -1.08 -6.66
N ILE A 84 -6.10 -1.40 -5.44
CA ILE A 84 -5.64 -2.73 -5.07
C ILE A 84 -6.78 -3.73 -5.13
N LEU A 85 -7.93 -3.43 -4.50
CA LEU A 85 -9.11 -4.30 -4.45
C LEU A 85 -9.65 -4.61 -5.84
N TYR A 86 -9.63 -3.63 -6.73
CA TYR A 86 -10.08 -3.80 -8.12
C TYR A 86 -9.01 -4.39 -9.04
N GLN A 87 -7.84 -4.79 -8.49
CA GLN A 87 -6.74 -5.42 -9.22
C GLN A 87 -6.23 -4.57 -10.40
N LEU A 88 -6.20 -3.25 -10.24
CA LEU A 88 -5.75 -2.29 -11.25
C LEU A 88 -4.25 -1.98 -11.17
N LEU A 89 -3.54 -2.58 -10.23
CA LEU A 89 -2.10 -2.43 -10.06
C LEU A 89 -1.37 -3.55 -10.80
N ASN A 90 -0.28 -3.17 -11.47
CA ASN A 90 0.73 -4.11 -11.95
C ASN A 90 1.86 -4.25 -10.90
N GLU A 91 2.82 -5.11 -11.15
CA GLU A 91 3.96 -5.34 -10.25
C GLU A 91 4.70 -4.04 -9.91
N GLU A 92 5.02 -3.24 -10.91
CA GLU A 92 5.77 -1.99 -10.74
C GLU A 92 5.01 -0.95 -9.89
N SER A 93 3.73 -0.76 -10.16
CA SER A 93 2.90 0.15 -9.37
C SER A 93 2.69 -0.34 -7.93
N SER A 94 2.63 -1.64 -7.71
CA SER A 94 2.57 -2.22 -6.35
C SER A 94 3.84 -1.92 -5.54
N TYR A 95 5.00 -1.94 -6.18
CA TYR A 95 6.27 -1.56 -5.54
C TYR A 95 6.31 -0.10 -5.12
N ILE A 96 5.82 0.79 -5.99
CA ILE A 96 5.70 2.22 -5.65
C ILE A 96 4.79 2.41 -4.43
N VAL A 97 3.67 1.67 -4.36
CA VAL A 97 2.77 1.72 -3.20
C VAL A 97 3.50 1.28 -1.91
N VAL A 98 4.26 0.19 -1.95
CA VAL A 98 5.03 -0.27 -0.79
C VAL A 98 6.06 0.78 -0.33
N ASP A 99 6.75 1.44 -1.26
CA ASP A 99 7.70 2.50 -0.92
C ASP A 99 7.03 3.72 -0.27
N ILE A 100 5.85 4.09 -0.74
CA ILE A 100 5.05 5.16 -0.11
C ILE A 100 4.66 4.78 1.31
N LEU A 101 4.14 3.56 1.51
CA LEU A 101 3.76 3.08 2.84
C LEU A 101 4.95 3.09 3.79
N LYS A 102 6.15 2.66 3.33
CA LYS A 102 7.39 2.75 4.09
C LYS A 102 7.70 4.18 4.53
N ASN A 103 7.60 5.14 3.61
CA ASN A 103 7.86 6.55 3.92
C ASN A 103 6.86 7.12 4.94
N LEU A 104 5.60 6.73 4.86
CA LEU A 104 4.57 7.14 5.83
C LEU A 104 4.84 6.54 7.23
N VAL A 105 5.27 5.26 7.31
CA VAL A 105 5.68 4.62 8.57
C VAL A 105 6.87 5.34 9.20
N ILE A 106 7.92 5.64 8.42
CA ILE A 106 9.11 6.36 8.91
C ILE A 106 8.72 7.73 9.48
N ASN A 107 7.79 8.44 8.83
CA ASN A 107 7.35 9.77 9.26
C ASN A 107 6.22 9.73 10.31
N SER A 108 5.73 8.56 10.71
CA SER A 108 4.63 8.40 11.68
C SER A 108 3.33 9.10 11.27
N VAL A 109 2.93 8.93 10.01
CA VAL A 109 1.76 9.58 9.44
C VAL A 109 0.71 8.54 9.06
N GLU A 110 -0.54 8.73 9.52
CA GLU A 110 -1.71 7.88 9.20
C GLU A 110 -1.46 6.38 9.44
N GLU A 111 -0.77 6.02 10.52
CA GLU A 111 -0.26 4.67 10.80
C GLU A 111 -1.36 3.59 10.73
N ILE A 112 -2.56 3.86 11.23
CA ILE A 112 -3.70 2.91 11.16
C ILE A 112 -4.12 2.68 9.71
N ARG A 113 -4.21 3.72 8.89
CA ARG A 113 -4.56 3.59 7.48
C ARG A 113 -3.47 2.90 6.67
N VAL A 114 -2.21 3.14 7.04
CA VAL A 114 -1.07 2.41 6.46
C VAL A 114 -1.21 0.92 6.73
N LEU A 115 -1.49 0.51 7.97
CA LEU A 115 -1.72 -0.90 8.32
C LEU A 115 -2.90 -1.50 7.55
N GLN A 116 -4.02 -0.79 7.46
CA GLN A 116 -5.17 -1.23 6.66
C GLN A 116 -4.80 -1.40 5.18
N THR A 117 -4.00 -0.50 4.62
CA THR A 117 -3.55 -0.59 3.23
C THR A 117 -2.60 -1.77 3.02
N ILE A 118 -1.71 -2.05 3.98
CA ILE A 118 -0.86 -3.25 3.97
C ILE A 118 -1.71 -4.51 3.96
N ILE A 119 -2.73 -4.62 4.81
CA ILE A 119 -3.63 -5.77 4.85
C ILE A 119 -4.30 -5.98 3.49
N VAL A 120 -4.89 -4.92 2.91
CA VAL A 120 -5.55 -4.98 1.61
C VAL A 120 -4.57 -5.41 0.52
N LEU A 121 -3.36 -4.86 0.53
CA LEU A 121 -2.31 -5.19 -0.43
C LEU A 121 -1.89 -6.66 -0.36
N LEU A 122 -1.81 -7.24 0.83
CA LEU A 122 -1.39 -8.62 1.05
C LEU A 122 -2.49 -9.64 0.75
N THR A 123 -3.72 -9.31 1.08
CA THR A 123 -4.86 -10.22 0.92
C THR A 123 -5.43 -10.21 -0.50
N SER A 124 -5.36 -9.07 -1.19
CA SER A 124 -6.01 -8.90 -2.50
C SER A 124 -5.07 -9.15 -3.68
N ASN A 125 -3.77 -9.18 -3.48
CA ASN A 125 -2.82 -9.14 -4.59
C ASN A 125 -1.65 -10.12 -4.42
N GLN A 126 -1.57 -11.13 -5.31
CA GLN A 126 -0.41 -12.04 -5.38
C GLN A 126 0.80 -11.40 -6.11
N ILE A 127 0.71 -10.14 -6.51
CA ILE A 127 1.74 -9.46 -7.33
C ILE A 127 2.97 -9.05 -6.50
N ILE A 128 2.86 -9.06 -5.17
CA ILE A 128 3.99 -8.68 -4.31
C ILE A 128 4.98 -9.83 -4.19
N LYS A 129 6.19 -9.60 -4.70
CA LYS A 129 7.30 -10.54 -4.58
C LYS A 129 7.90 -10.54 -3.16
N HIS A 130 8.68 -11.57 -2.88
CA HIS A 130 9.26 -11.85 -1.56
C HIS A 130 9.95 -10.65 -0.90
N GLU A 131 10.64 -9.81 -1.67
CA GLU A 131 11.34 -8.64 -1.13
C GLU A 131 10.44 -7.60 -0.50
N HIS A 132 9.32 -7.29 -1.16
CA HIS A 132 8.35 -6.31 -0.69
C HIS A 132 7.47 -6.89 0.41
N LEU A 133 7.26 -8.21 0.40
CA LEU A 133 6.61 -8.91 1.50
C LEU A 133 7.44 -8.81 2.80
N ALA A 134 8.76 -9.02 2.70
CA ALA A 134 9.67 -8.84 3.83
C ALA A 134 9.67 -7.38 4.33
N LEU A 135 9.62 -6.40 3.41
CA LEU A 135 9.56 -4.99 3.77
C LEU A 135 8.25 -4.63 4.48
N THR A 136 7.11 -5.16 4.04
CA THR A 136 5.82 -4.95 4.72
C THR A 136 5.82 -5.53 6.13
N LEU A 137 6.46 -6.70 6.33
CA LEU A 137 6.63 -7.29 7.64
C LEU A 137 7.48 -6.38 8.57
N VAL A 138 8.60 -5.86 8.07
CA VAL A 138 9.45 -4.92 8.83
C VAL A 138 8.67 -3.65 9.20
N MET A 139 7.85 -3.11 8.29
CA MET A 139 7.00 -1.96 8.61
C MET A 139 6.02 -2.25 9.75
N CYS A 140 5.37 -3.41 9.73
CA CYS A 140 4.44 -3.82 10.79
C CYS A 140 5.15 -4.02 12.13
N PHE A 141 6.35 -4.61 12.13
CA PHE A 141 7.18 -4.71 13.35
C PHE A 141 7.55 -3.33 13.89
N ASN A 142 8.00 -2.41 13.03
CA ASN A 142 8.35 -1.06 13.46
C ASN A 142 7.16 -0.34 14.10
N LEU A 143 5.96 -0.47 13.54
CA LEU A 143 4.74 0.11 14.12
C LEU A 143 4.35 -0.55 15.43
N ASN A 144 4.54 -1.86 15.58
CA ASN A 144 4.27 -2.57 16.82
C ASN A 144 5.26 -2.19 17.93
N PHE A 145 6.57 -2.20 17.63
CA PHE A 145 7.62 -1.94 18.64
C PHE A 145 7.77 -0.48 19.01
N LYS A 146 7.50 0.46 18.12
CA LYS A 146 7.57 1.90 18.40
C LYS A 146 6.73 2.29 19.63
N ASN A 147 5.63 1.63 19.83
CA ASN A 147 4.71 1.88 20.93
C ASN A 147 5.25 1.37 22.26
N TYR A 148 6.07 0.30 22.28
CA TYR A 148 6.71 -0.18 23.51
C TYR A 148 7.78 0.79 24.05
N ILE A 149 8.40 1.59 23.20
CA ILE A 149 9.47 2.53 23.60
C ILE A 149 8.86 3.86 24.11
N THR A 150 7.70 4.26 23.60
CA THR A 150 7.01 5.50 23.98
C THR A 150 6.17 5.38 25.24
N ASP A 151 5.86 4.19 25.68
CA ASP A 151 4.91 3.89 26.78
C ASP A 151 5.40 4.28 28.19
N GLN A 152 6.64 4.76 28.32
CA GLN A 152 7.17 5.11 29.65
C GLN A 152 6.95 6.57 30.09
N SER A 153 6.31 7.44 29.30
CA SER A 153 6.32 8.86 29.64
C SER A 153 5.04 9.67 29.59
N ILE A 154 3.91 9.25 28.98
CA ILE A 154 2.71 10.11 28.90
C ILE A 154 1.37 9.33 28.83
N VAL A 155 0.59 9.37 29.89
CA VAL A 155 -0.71 8.69 30.12
C VAL A 155 -1.87 9.11 29.19
N ALA A 156 -1.78 10.19 28.44
CA ALA A 156 -2.92 10.74 27.65
C ALA A 156 -3.00 10.29 26.18
N LYS A 157 -1.97 9.61 25.64
CA LYS A 157 -1.95 9.05 24.28
C LYS A 157 -2.26 7.54 24.21
N ASP A 158 -2.55 6.93 25.34
CA ASP A 158 -2.54 5.47 25.52
C ASP A 158 -3.50 4.71 24.60
N LYS A 159 -4.68 5.27 24.30
CA LYS A 159 -5.73 4.56 23.56
C LYS A 159 -5.43 4.43 22.08
N GLU A 160 -4.92 5.48 21.43
CA GLU A 160 -4.57 5.47 20.01
C GLU A 160 -3.32 4.60 19.76
N ILE A 161 -2.31 4.74 20.61
CA ILE A 161 -1.08 3.93 20.61
C ILE A 161 -1.43 2.45 20.79
N SER A 162 -2.27 2.11 21.75
CA SER A 162 -2.75 0.75 21.99
C SER A 162 -3.48 0.17 20.78
N THR A 163 -4.28 0.98 20.09
CA THR A 163 -4.99 0.57 18.86
C THR A 163 -4.02 0.29 17.72
N ILE A 164 -3.01 1.14 17.51
CA ILE A 164 -1.98 0.94 16.47
C ILE A 164 -1.20 -0.34 16.76
N SER A 165 -0.74 -0.55 17.98
CA SER A 165 0.02 -1.74 18.36
C SER A 165 -0.79 -3.03 18.19
N SER A 166 -2.03 -3.07 18.66
CA SER A 166 -2.90 -4.24 18.52
C SER A 166 -3.23 -4.53 17.04
N THR A 167 -3.47 -3.49 16.25
CA THR A 167 -3.70 -3.63 14.80
C THR A 167 -2.44 -4.12 14.09
N ALA A 168 -1.27 -3.60 14.44
CA ALA A 168 0.01 -4.05 13.89
C ALA A 168 0.28 -5.52 14.23
N ALA A 169 0.04 -5.94 15.47
CA ALA A 169 0.20 -7.34 15.88
C ALA A 169 -0.73 -8.28 15.11
N ALA A 170 -2.00 -7.91 14.93
CA ALA A 170 -2.94 -8.67 14.13
C ALA A 170 -2.51 -8.74 12.65
N THR A 171 -1.99 -7.64 12.11
CA THR A 171 -1.47 -7.60 10.73
C THR A 171 -0.25 -8.51 10.56
N ILE A 172 0.65 -8.57 11.55
CA ILE A 172 1.79 -9.48 11.54
C ILE A 172 1.32 -10.93 11.49
N GLN A 173 0.31 -11.31 12.28
CA GLN A 173 -0.25 -12.66 12.24
C GLN A 173 -0.82 -13.01 10.87
N GLN A 174 -1.56 -12.10 10.25
CA GLN A 174 -2.07 -12.29 8.88
C GLN A 174 -0.94 -12.41 7.85
N LEU A 175 0.10 -11.58 7.96
CA LEU A 175 1.29 -11.64 7.12
C LEU A 175 1.98 -12.99 7.20
N ILE A 176 2.17 -13.51 8.40
CA ILE A 176 2.79 -14.81 8.64
C ILE A 176 1.95 -15.90 7.94
N SER A 177 0.63 -15.89 8.09
CA SER A 177 -0.27 -16.85 7.42
C SER A 177 -0.12 -16.76 5.90
N VAL A 178 -0.17 -15.57 5.31
CA VAL A 178 -0.01 -15.38 3.86
C VAL A 178 1.36 -15.87 3.35
N VAL A 179 2.43 -15.66 4.13
CA VAL A 179 3.78 -16.15 3.79
C VAL A 179 3.81 -17.68 3.79
N PHE A 180 3.25 -18.31 4.83
CA PHE A 180 3.18 -19.78 4.90
C PHE A 180 2.35 -20.37 3.78
N ASP A 181 1.21 -19.77 3.46
CA ASP A 181 0.37 -20.22 2.34
C ASP A 181 1.13 -20.15 1.01
N ARG A 182 1.85 -19.06 0.75
CA ARG A 182 2.66 -18.91 -0.48
C ARG A 182 3.79 -19.91 -0.56
N ILE A 183 4.52 -20.14 0.53
CA ILE A 183 5.60 -21.16 0.58
C ILE A 183 5.02 -22.55 0.32
N SER A 184 3.87 -22.87 0.89
CA SER A 184 3.21 -24.17 0.69
C SER A 184 2.80 -24.37 -0.77
N PHE A 185 2.34 -23.33 -1.46
CA PHE A 185 2.03 -23.38 -2.89
C PHE A 185 3.27 -23.53 -3.77
N GLU A 186 4.40 -22.87 -3.42
CA GLU A 186 5.65 -22.95 -4.20
C GLU A 186 6.36 -24.31 -4.04
N GLN A 187 6.19 -25.00 -2.91
CA GLN A 187 6.73 -26.34 -2.71
C GLN A 187 6.06 -27.43 -3.57
N ILE A 188 4.92 -27.12 -4.18
CA ILE A 188 4.20 -28.04 -5.08
C ILE A 188 4.80 -28.02 -6.52
N ASP A 189 5.62 -27.02 -6.87
CA ASP A 189 6.29 -26.95 -8.19
C ASP A 189 7.79 -27.28 -8.06
N PRO A 190 8.20 -28.55 -8.31
CA PRO A 190 9.59 -29.00 -8.12
C PRO A 190 10.60 -28.39 -9.08
N ASN A 191 10.17 -27.58 -10.07
CA ASN A 191 11.04 -26.93 -11.05
C ASN A 191 11.44 -25.50 -10.72
N LYS A 192 10.90 -24.90 -9.65
CA LYS A 192 11.31 -23.58 -9.15
C LYS A 192 12.27 -23.72 -7.99
N GLY A 193 13.55 -23.44 -8.25
CA GLY A 193 14.63 -23.57 -7.28
C GLY A 193 14.32 -22.87 -5.94
N TYR A 194 14.61 -23.57 -4.85
CA TYR A 194 14.43 -23.14 -3.47
C TYR A 194 15.17 -21.84 -3.15
N LEU A 195 14.45 -20.75 -2.95
CA LEU A 195 14.95 -19.59 -2.20
C LEU A 195 14.51 -19.80 -0.73
N SER A 196 15.41 -20.35 0.08
CA SER A 196 15.18 -20.59 1.50
C SER A 196 14.80 -19.26 2.20
N PHE A 197 13.71 -19.31 2.99
CA PHE A 197 13.27 -18.22 3.86
C PHE A 197 14.39 -17.72 4.79
N ASP A 198 15.30 -18.62 5.20
CA ASP A 198 16.52 -18.27 5.98
C ASP A 198 17.45 -17.30 5.24
N ASN A 199 17.54 -17.37 3.91
CA ASN A 199 18.35 -16.44 3.13
C ASN A 199 17.68 -15.07 3.01
N LEU A 200 16.36 -14.99 2.97
CA LEU A 200 15.59 -13.74 2.97
C LEU A 200 15.70 -12.99 4.31
N LEU A 201 15.55 -13.71 5.42
CA LEU A 201 15.70 -13.16 6.77
C LEU A 201 17.14 -12.72 7.07
N LYS A 202 18.15 -13.52 6.76
CA LYS A 202 19.56 -13.19 7.02
C LYS A 202 20.05 -11.99 6.22
N TYR A 203 19.60 -11.83 4.96
CA TYR A 203 20.15 -10.79 4.07
C TYR A 203 19.58 -9.40 4.35
N LYS A 204 18.36 -9.26 4.87
CA LYS A 204 17.70 -7.95 5.02
C LYS A 204 17.49 -7.48 6.45
N ILE A 205 17.31 -8.36 7.43
CA ILE A 205 17.23 -7.93 8.84
C ILE A 205 18.53 -7.22 9.24
N HIS A 206 19.69 -7.74 8.82
CA HIS A 206 21.00 -7.13 9.13
C HIS A 206 21.19 -5.73 8.51
N LYS A 207 20.56 -5.43 7.39
CA LYS A 207 20.66 -4.14 6.67
C LYS A 207 19.73 -3.04 7.23
N TYR A 208 18.69 -3.40 7.98
CA TYR A 208 17.68 -2.45 8.48
C TYR A 208 17.71 -2.26 10.00
N PHE A 209 18.50 -3.06 10.73
CA PHE A 209 18.66 -2.95 12.19
C PHE A 209 20.06 -2.46 12.61
N MET A 210 20.98 -2.12 11.70
CA MET A 210 22.17 -1.31 11.90
C MET A 210 22.00 0.07 11.29
#